data_3bcaf805fb4734ad5c188d24edc8ea6f
#
_entry.id   3bcaf805fb4734ad5c188d24edc8ea6f
#
_cell.length_a   1.000
_cell.length_b   1.000
_cell.length_c   1.000
_cell.angle_alpha   90.00
_cell.angle_beta   90.00
_cell.angle_gamma   90.00
#
_symmetry.space_group_name_H-M   'P 1'
#
loop_
_entity.id
_entity.type
_entity.pdbx_description
1 polymer ?
#
loop_
_entity_poly.entity_id
_entity_poly.type
_entity_poly.pdbx_seq_one_letter_code
_entity_poly.pdbx_strand_id
1 'polypeptide(L)'
;MFSLKTRRLLRWLLPAAALLTAAAVLAALFFTGVLKLNTPSRERYPVRGVDVSSWQGEIDWPTLAGQGLSFAFIKATEGSGFTDPRFSYNWEEARKTA
;
A
#
# COMPACT_ATOMS: atom_id res chain seq x y z
N MET A 1 -46.69 -6.23 18.87
CA MET A 1 -46.07 -5.30 17.94
C MET A 1 -45.29 -4.18 18.64
N PHE A 2 -44.40 -3.52 17.95
CA PHE A 2 -43.47 -2.56 18.55
C PHE A 2 -44.17 -1.31 19.06
N SER A 3 -43.77 -0.80 20.27
CA SER A 3 -44.21 0.46 20.83
C SER A 3 -43.75 1.65 19.97
N LEU A 4 -44.33 2.83 20.16
CA LEU A 4 -43.90 4.06 19.47
C LEU A 4 -42.45 4.41 19.76
N LYS A 5 -41.94 4.15 20.96
CA LYS A 5 -40.54 4.34 21.32
C LYS A 5 -39.63 3.41 20.51
N THR A 6 -39.98 2.15 20.37
CA THR A 6 -39.25 1.16 19.58
C THR A 6 -39.23 1.54 18.10
N ARG A 7 -40.37 2.03 17.57
CA ARG A 7 -40.43 2.49 16.18
C ARG A 7 -39.54 3.72 15.93
N ARG A 8 -39.47 4.65 16.88
CA ARG A 8 -38.57 5.80 16.82
C ARG A 8 -37.12 5.36 16.84
N LEU A 9 -36.75 4.46 17.74
CA LEU A 9 -35.40 3.89 17.79
C LEU A 9 -35.00 3.21 16.49
N LEU A 10 -35.89 2.41 15.90
CA LEU A 10 -35.62 1.75 14.62
C LEU A 10 -35.39 2.74 13.47
N ARG A 11 -36.08 3.86 13.45
CA ARG A 11 -35.91 4.91 12.45
C ARG A 11 -34.47 5.51 12.45
N TRP A 12 -33.85 5.59 13.63
CA TRP A 12 -32.49 6.10 13.77
C TRP A 12 -31.44 5.00 13.67
N LEU A 13 -31.75 3.79 14.14
CA LEU A 13 -30.82 2.66 14.12
C LEU A 13 -30.55 2.13 12.71
N LEU A 14 -31.56 2.07 11.85
CA LEU A 14 -31.36 1.59 10.47
C LEU A 14 -30.39 2.44 9.64
N PRO A 15 -30.53 3.78 9.56
CA PRO A 15 -29.58 4.60 8.85
C PRO A 15 -28.20 4.62 9.52
N ALA A 16 -28.14 4.57 10.86
CA ALA A 16 -26.87 4.48 11.58
C ALA A 16 -26.14 3.17 11.27
N ALA A 17 -26.85 2.04 11.26
CA ALA A 17 -26.28 0.75 10.89
C ALA A 17 -25.79 0.74 9.44
N ALA A 18 -26.54 1.34 8.52
CA ALA A 18 -26.13 1.47 7.12
C ALA A 18 -24.86 2.31 6.97
N LEU A 19 -24.73 3.42 7.67
CA LEU A 19 -23.53 4.26 7.67
C LEU A 19 -22.32 3.52 8.23
N LEU A 20 -22.47 2.80 9.34
CA LEU A 20 -21.38 2.02 9.93
C LEU A 20 -20.92 0.90 9.00
N THR A 21 -21.85 0.22 8.34
CA THR A 21 -21.52 -0.83 7.36
C THR A 21 -20.78 -0.25 6.16
N ALA A 22 -21.23 0.87 5.62
CA ALA A 22 -20.56 1.56 4.51
C ALA A 22 -19.14 1.99 4.90
N ALA A 23 -18.96 2.57 6.09
CA ALA A 23 -17.65 2.96 6.60
C ALA A 23 -16.71 1.75 6.78
N ALA A 24 -17.22 0.64 7.30
CA ALA A 24 -16.44 -0.60 7.46
C ALA A 24 -16.01 -1.19 6.12
N VAL A 25 -16.89 -1.19 5.11
CA VAL A 25 -16.57 -1.66 3.76
C VAL A 25 -15.50 -0.77 3.11
N LEU A 26 -15.63 0.55 3.20
CA LEU A 26 -14.64 1.49 2.67
C LEU A 26 -13.27 1.31 3.35
N ALA A 27 -13.24 1.16 4.67
CA ALA A 27 -12.02 0.90 5.42
C ALA A 27 -11.37 -0.42 4.98
N ALA A 28 -12.16 -1.48 4.83
CA ALA A 28 -11.65 -2.78 4.37
C ALA A 28 -11.06 -2.69 2.96
N LEU A 29 -11.73 -2.00 2.03
CA LEU A 29 -11.23 -1.79 0.68
C LEU A 29 -9.92 -1.00 0.66
N PHE A 30 -9.81 0.01 1.50
CA PHE A 30 -8.59 0.82 1.63
C PHE A 30 -7.44 0.00 2.22
N PHE A 31 -7.64 -0.71 3.33
CA PHE A 31 -6.60 -1.50 4.00
C PHE A 31 -6.18 -2.74 3.21
N THR A 32 -7.06 -3.33 2.42
CA THR A 32 -6.70 -4.46 1.55
C THR A 32 -6.02 -4.03 0.26
N GLY A 33 -5.90 -2.74 0.02
CA GLY A 33 -5.26 -2.20 -1.18
C GLY A 33 -6.10 -2.24 -2.45
N VAL A 34 -7.38 -2.62 -2.36
CA VAL A 34 -8.31 -2.59 -3.50
C VAL A 34 -8.61 -1.15 -3.90
N LEU A 35 -8.83 -0.27 -2.90
CA LEU A 35 -9.05 1.15 -3.12
C LEU A 35 -7.77 1.92 -2.80
N LYS A 36 -7.12 2.45 -3.83
CA LYS A 36 -5.86 3.19 -3.72
C LYS A 36 -6.07 4.64 -4.15
N LEU A 37 -6.05 5.56 -3.18
CA LEU A 37 -6.32 6.97 -3.44
C LEU A 37 -5.15 7.72 -4.07
N ASN A 38 -3.91 7.32 -3.76
CA ASN A 38 -2.69 8.03 -4.18
C ASN A 38 -1.82 7.24 -5.17
N THR A 39 -2.36 6.20 -5.80
CA THR A 39 -1.59 5.44 -6.78
C THR A 39 -1.84 5.99 -8.17
N PRO A 40 -0.81 6.49 -8.87
CA PRO A 40 -0.96 6.96 -10.25
C PRO A 40 -1.38 5.81 -11.18
N SER A 41 -2.20 6.12 -12.19
CA SER A 41 -2.64 5.12 -13.15
C SER A 41 -1.46 4.66 -14.04
N ARG A 42 -1.44 3.39 -14.40
CA ARG A 42 -0.42 2.85 -15.31
C ARG A 42 -0.54 3.38 -16.74
N GLU A 43 -1.74 3.78 -17.14
CA GLU A 43 -1.96 4.39 -18.44
C GLU A 43 -1.32 5.76 -18.56
N ARG A 44 -1.44 6.56 -17.52
CA ARG A 44 -0.86 7.91 -17.47
C ARG A 44 0.63 7.89 -17.11
N TYR A 45 1.04 6.96 -16.25
CA TYR A 45 2.41 6.81 -15.78
C TYR A 45 2.87 5.38 -15.98
N PRO A 46 3.25 5.00 -17.21
CA PRO A 46 3.60 3.62 -17.53
C PRO A 46 4.95 3.18 -16.97
N VAL A 47 5.85 4.12 -16.72
CA VAL A 47 7.17 3.81 -16.15
C VAL A 47 7.06 3.90 -14.62
N ARG A 48 7.31 2.79 -13.95
CA ARG A 48 7.23 2.67 -12.49
C ARG A 48 8.53 2.17 -11.92
N GLY A 49 8.86 2.68 -10.75
CA GLY A 49 10.03 2.28 -10.01
C GLY A 49 9.78 2.25 -8.52
N VAL A 50 10.78 1.84 -7.77
CA VAL A 50 10.78 1.78 -6.32
C VAL A 50 12.01 2.46 -5.76
N ASP A 51 11.92 2.92 -4.52
CA ASP A 51 13.01 3.46 -3.74
C ASP A 51 13.20 2.55 -2.53
N VAL A 52 14.36 1.95 -2.41
CA VAL A 52 14.64 0.93 -1.41
C VAL A 52 15.88 1.23 -0.59
N SER A 53 15.87 0.80 0.66
CA SER A 53 16.97 0.89 1.61
C SER A 53 16.93 -0.31 2.57
N SER A 54 17.82 -0.31 3.56
CA SER A 54 17.80 -1.32 4.63
C SER A 54 16.49 -1.32 5.44
N TRP A 55 15.71 -0.24 5.38
CA TRP A 55 14.42 -0.16 6.07
C TRP A 55 13.40 -1.19 5.59
N GLN A 56 13.46 -1.61 4.33
CA GLN A 56 12.59 -2.64 3.80
C GLN A 56 13.04 -4.07 4.16
N GLY A 57 14.19 -4.21 4.82
CA GLY A 57 14.76 -5.50 5.14
C GLY A 57 15.27 -6.24 3.91
N GLU A 58 15.22 -7.56 3.95
CA GLU A 58 15.63 -8.40 2.81
C GLU A 58 14.56 -8.40 1.73
N ILE A 59 14.94 -8.02 0.53
CA ILE A 59 14.04 -7.89 -0.62
C ILE A 59 14.20 -9.10 -1.52
N ASP A 60 13.06 -9.71 -1.87
CA ASP A 60 12.99 -10.73 -2.91
C ASP A 60 12.95 -10.03 -4.28
N TRP A 61 14.11 -9.78 -4.86
CA TRP A 61 14.24 -9.03 -6.10
C TRP A 61 13.59 -9.68 -7.30
N PRO A 62 13.66 -11.01 -7.50
CA PRO A 62 12.93 -11.64 -8.60
C PRO A 62 11.43 -11.42 -8.54
N THR A 63 10.84 -11.53 -7.35
CA THR A 63 9.40 -11.28 -7.15
C THR A 63 9.06 -9.82 -7.40
N LEU A 64 9.87 -8.89 -6.89
CA LEU A 64 9.66 -7.46 -7.07
C LEU A 64 9.76 -7.06 -8.55
N ALA A 65 10.76 -7.56 -9.25
CA ALA A 65 10.94 -7.30 -10.68
C ALA A 65 9.75 -7.79 -11.53
N GLY A 66 9.11 -8.89 -11.13
CA GLY A 66 7.94 -9.44 -11.79
C GLY A 66 6.67 -8.59 -11.66
N GLN A 67 6.69 -7.52 -10.88
CA GLN A 67 5.54 -6.65 -10.67
C GLN A 67 5.42 -5.49 -11.67
N GLY A 68 6.15 -5.54 -12.77
CA GLY A 68 6.09 -4.52 -13.80
C GLY A 68 6.85 -3.24 -13.46
N LEU A 69 7.92 -3.35 -12.70
CA LEU A 69 8.79 -2.24 -12.36
C LEU A 69 9.88 -2.08 -13.41
N SER A 70 10.20 -0.83 -13.76
CA SER A 70 11.19 -0.49 -14.77
C SER A 70 12.52 -0.09 -14.18
N PHE A 71 12.56 0.38 -12.94
CA PHE A 71 13.77 0.85 -12.27
C PHE A 71 13.65 0.77 -10.75
N ALA A 72 14.78 0.91 -10.08
CA ALA A 72 14.85 1.03 -8.62
C ALA A 72 15.92 2.05 -8.24
N PHE A 73 15.61 2.91 -7.29
CA PHE A 73 16.61 3.70 -6.57
C PHE A 73 17.03 2.92 -5.33
N ILE A 74 18.32 2.64 -5.24
CA ILE A 74 18.87 1.84 -4.14
C ILE A 74 19.75 2.74 -3.29
N LYS A 75 19.39 2.91 -2.01
CA LYS A 75 20.19 3.73 -1.09
C LYS A 75 21.58 3.12 -0.93
N ALA A 76 22.60 3.93 -1.20
CA ALA A 76 23.99 3.57 -0.95
C ALA A 76 24.49 4.16 0.37
N THR A 77 24.29 5.46 0.53
CA THR A 77 24.80 6.20 1.70
C THR A 77 23.76 7.20 2.18
N GLU A 78 23.93 7.63 3.42
CA GLU A 78 23.16 8.73 4.02
C GLU A 78 24.14 9.66 4.75
N GLY A 79 24.31 10.88 4.22
CA GLY A 79 25.34 11.79 4.71
C GLY A 79 26.75 11.27 4.41
N SER A 80 27.73 11.75 5.15
CA SER A 80 29.15 11.43 4.91
C SER A 80 29.66 10.22 5.68
N GLY A 81 28.94 9.74 6.69
CA GLY A 81 29.42 8.71 7.61
C GLY A 81 28.59 7.42 7.65
N PHE A 82 27.52 7.33 6.89
CA PHE A 82 26.63 6.16 6.90
C PHE A 82 26.59 5.51 5.54
N THR A 83 26.87 4.20 5.50
CA THR A 83 26.65 3.35 4.32
C THR A 83 25.49 2.41 4.61
N ASP A 84 24.55 2.31 3.68
CA ASP A 84 23.42 1.39 3.86
C ASP A 84 23.94 -0.05 3.91
N PRO A 85 23.68 -0.81 4.99
CA PRO A 85 24.23 -2.15 5.15
C PRO A 85 23.69 -3.16 4.15
N ARG A 86 22.60 -2.86 3.46
CA ARG A 86 22.02 -3.72 2.44
C ARG A 86 22.30 -3.27 1.01
N PHE A 87 23.08 -2.22 0.82
CA PHE A 87 23.37 -1.70 -0.51
C PHE A 87 23.98 -2.76 -1.41
N SER A 88 25.02 -3.45 -0.97
CA SER A 88 25.70 -4.48 -1.78
C SER A 88 24.75 -5.60 -2.20
N TYR A 89 23.94 -6.08 -1.27
CA TYR A 89 22.93 -7.11 -1.54
C TYR A 89 21.91 -6.61 -2.56
N ASN A 90 21.30 -5.45 -2.31
CA ASN A 90 20.28 -4.87 -3.17
C ASN A 90 20.82 -4.59 -4.58
N TRP A 91 22.01 -4.03 -4.67
CA TRP A 91 22.65 -3.74 -5.95
C TRP A 91 22.89 -5.00 -6.79
N GLU A 92 23.52 -6.01 -6.19
CA GLU A 92 23.82 -7.27 -6.88
C GLU A 92 22.55 -8.04 -7.26
N GLU A 93 21.60 -8.15 -6.36
CA GLU A 93 20.38 -8.90 -6.62
C GLU A 93 19.46 -8.18 -7.63
N ALA A 94 19.36 -6.87 -7.57
CA ALA A 94 18.61 -6.09 -8.55
C ALA A 94 19.21 -6.22 -9.95
N ARG A 95 20.54 -6.19 -10.06
CA ARG A 95 21.26 -6.31 -11.32
C ARG A 95 21.03 -7.65 -12.00
N LYS A 96 20.91 -8.73 -11.24
CA LYS A 96 20.62 -10.07 -11.77
C LYS A 96 19.23 -10.19 -12.39
N THR A 97 18.28 -9.34 -12.00
CA THR A 97 16.91 -9.36 -12.47
C THR A 97 16.63 -8.35 -13.59
N ALA A 98 17.60 -7.56 -13.92
CA ALA A 98 17.48 -6.54 -14.98
C ALA A 98 17.42 -7.16 -16.39
#